data_9fa0ab95349818534a745ddd84f16452
#
_entry.id   9fa0ab95349818534a745ddd84f16452
#
_cell.length_a   1.000
_cell.length_b   1.000
_cell.length_c   1.000
_cell.angle_alpha   90.00
_cell.angle_beta   90.00
_cell.angle_gamma   90.00
#
_symmetry.space_group_name_H-M   'P 1'
#
loop_
_entity.id
_entity.type
_entity.pdbx_description
1 polymer ?
#
loop_
_entity_poly.entity_id
_entity_poly.type
_entity_poly.pdbx_seq_one_letter_code
_entity_poly.pdbx_strand_id
1 'polypeptide(L)'
;DYRKEWIVTKLKLLALGILAATAVSTAQAESQWTVGAGVGVINSPYKQYDRDVYPVPVITYEGDNVWFRGLGGGYYLWNDTADKLSIMAYYDPTHFKPGDSDSHALRQLDKRKSSMMAGLSYVHNTQYGFLRTALAGDTLDNSNGFIWDLAWLYRYTNGALTLTPGIGVQYNSENYNDYYYGVSKNESRRSGLKSYSADDGWDPYLELTASYNFLGDWSVYGTGRYERLSDEVKDSPMVDKSWAGIFSVGVTYKF
;
A
#
# COMPACT_ATOMS: atom_id res chain seq x y z
N ASP A 1 22.28 -17.97 10.95
CA ASP A 1 21.97 -16.58 10.56
C ASP A 1 20.47 -16.31 10.35
N TYR A 2 19.68 -17.16 10.95
CA TYR A 2 18.20 -17.15 10.92
C TYR A 2 17.58 -15.86 11.50
N ARG A 3 18.27 -15.20 12.44
CA ARG A 3 17.80 -13.96 13.07
C ARG A 3 17.87 -12.72 12.16
N LYS A 4 18.85 -12.64 11.29
CA LYS A 4 19.02 -11.50 10.37
C LYS A 4 18.00 -11.54 9.23
N GLU A 5 17.68 -12.72 8.72
CA GLU A 5 16.63 -12.88 7.72
C GLU A 5 15.23 -12.58 8.30
N TRP A 6 15.01 -12.91 9.56
CA TRP A 6 13.74 -12.67 10.25
C TRP A 6 13.45 -11.17 10.44
N ILE A 7 14.46 -10.38 10.79
CA ILE A 7 14.34 -8.92 10.96
C ILE A 7 14.18 -8.23 9.60
N VAL A 8 14.95 -8.62 8.59
CA VAL A 8 14.88 -8.06 7.25
C VAL A 8 13.56 -8.43 6.54
N THR A 9 13.04 -9.62 6.80
CA THR A 9 11.77 -10.07 6.22
C THR A 9 10.57 -9.35 6.84
N LYS A 10 10.61 -9.03 8.13
CA LYS A 10 9.53 -8.27 8.80
C LYS A 10 9.55 -6.77 8.51
N LEU A 11 10.69 -6.19 8.22
CA LEU A 11 10.78 -4.79 7.77
C LEU A 11 10.23 -4.56 6.34
N LYS A 12 10.08 -5.61 5.56
CA LYS A 12 9.61 -5.52 4.16
C LYS A 12 8.10 -5.37 3.99
N LEU A 13 7.31 -5.57 5.04
CA LEU A 13 5.84 -5.57 4.98
C LEU A 13 5.19 -4.22 5.33
N LEU A 14 5.99 -3.17 5.50
CA LEU A 14 5.56 -1.91 6.11
C LEU A 14 4.96 -0.86 5.17
N ALA A 15 4.90 -1.11 3.87
CA ALA A 15 4.70 -0.03 2.90
C ALA A 15 3.25 0.20 2.43
N LEU A 16 2.35 -0.77 2.54
CA LEU A 16 0.98 -0.62 2.02
C LEU A 16 0.07 0.31 2.85
N GLY A 17 0.36 0.50 4.14
CA GLY A 17 -0.46 1.33 5.02
C GLY A 17 -0.26 2.84 4.91
N ILE A 18 0.71 3.30 4.14
CA ILE A 18 1.21 4.67 4.25
C ILE A 18 0.82 5.58 3.09
N LEU A 19 0.36 5.03 1.98
CA LEU A 19 -0.25 5.84 0.92
C LEU A 19 -1.55 6.53 1.36
N ALA A 20 -2.20 6.04 2.41
CA ALA A 20 -3.47 6.57 2.91
C ALA A 20 -3.34 7.82 3.79
N ALA A 21 -2.20 8.07 4.41
CA ALA A 21 -2.04 9.18 5.36
C ALA A 21 -1.49 10.45 4.70
N THR A 22 -2.09 10.91 3.62
CA THR A 22 -1.80 12.25 3.12
C THR A 22 -2.53 13.30 3.97
N ALA A 23 -1.93 13.68 5.09
CA ALA A 23 -2.29 14.92 5.73
C ALA A 23 -1.78 16.07 4.83
N VAL A 24 -2.62 16.55 3.94
CA VAL A 24 -2.34 17.81 3.26
C VAL A 24 -2.61 18.92 4.27
N SER A 25 -1.58 19.48 4.86
CA SER A 25 -1.73 20.73 5.62
C SER A 25 -1.87 21.88 4.64
N THR A 26 -2.88 22.70 4.82
CA THR A 26 -3.22 23.87 4.02
C THR A 26 -2.57 25.14 4.58
N ALA A 27 -1.27 25.11 4.85
CA ALA A 27 -0.52 26.34 5.17
C ALA A 27 0.89 26.19 4.58
N GLN A 28 1.48 27.27 4.14
CA GLN A 28 2.92 27.36 3.95
C GLN A 28 3.57 26.92 5.26
N ALA A 29 3.87 25.65 5.38
CA ALA A 29 4.27 25.06 6.62
C ALA A 29 5.79 24.92 6.61
N GLU A 30 6.38 25.36 7.69
CA GLU A 30 7.70 24.88 8.10
C GLU A 30 7.75 23.36 7.94
N SER A 31 8.89 22.85 7.51
CA SER A 31 9.14 21.40 7.36
C SER A 31 8.67 20.65 8.60
N GLN A 32 7.81 19.66 8.43
CA GLN A 32 7.20 18.96 9.55
C GLN A 32 7.59 17.48 9.56
N TRP A 33 8.08 17.05 10.69
CA TRP A 33 8.31 15.64 10.98
C TRP A 33 7.20 15.08 11.87
N THR A 34 6.77 13.86 11.56
CA THR A 34 5.95 13.05 12.45
C THR A 34 6.62 11.71 12.61
N VAL A 35 6.76 11.25 13.84
CA VAL A 35 7.28 9.92 14.15
C VAL A 35 6.30 9.17 15.04
N GLY A 36 6.31 7.87 14.96
CA GLY A 36 5.44 7.04 15.77
C GLY A 36 5.68 5.56 15.61
N ALA A 37 4.81 4.80 16.24
CA ALA A 37 4.78 3.35 16.17
C ALA A 37 3.36 2.82 16.27
N GLY A 38 3.13 1.71 15.64
CA GLY A 38 1.85 1.03 15.65
C GLY A 38 1.95 -0.45 15.37
N VAL A 39 0.80 -1.04 15.16
CA VAL A 39 0.63 -2.44 14.74
C VAL A 39 -0.22 -2.46 13.50
N GLY A 40 0.17 -3.28 12.54
CA GLY A 40 -0.55 -3.49 11.30
C GLY A 40 -0.92 -4.94 11.08
N VAL A 41 -2.00 -5.13 10.32
CA VAL A 41 -2.49 -6.44 9.86
C VAL A 41 -2.70 -6.39 8.36
N ILE A 42 -2.12 -7.33 7.63
CA ILE A 42 -2.42 -7.55 6.21
C ILE A 42 -3.25 -8.82 6.07
N ASN A 43 -4.33 -8.71 5.32
CA ASN A 43 -5.13 -9.83 4.88
C ASN A 43 -4.84 -10.09 3.41
N SER A 44 -3.98 -11.07 3.13
CA SER A 44 -3.62 -11.49 1.79
C SER A 44 -4.74 -12.34 1.16
N PRO A 45 -4.98 -12.26 -0.16
CA PRO A 45 -6.00 -13.06 -0.84
C PRO A 45 -5.59 -14.50 -1.12
N TYR A 46 -4.33 -14.87 -0.94
CA TYR A 46 -3.84 -16.23 -1.23
C TYR A 46 -4.48 -17.29 -0.34
N LYS A 47 -4.65 -18.49 -0.88
CA LYS A 47 -5.27 -19.64 -0.19
C LYS A 47 -4.46 -20.05 1.03
N GLN A 48 -5.17 -20.23 2.15
CA GLN A 48 -4.58 -20.74 3.39
C GLN A 48 -3.27 -20.03 3.75
N TYR A 49 -3.26 -18.71 3.53
CA TYR A 49 -2.11 -17.86 3.78
C TYR A 49 -2.26 -17.18 5.13
N ASP A 50 -1.20 -17.19 5.91
CA ASP A 50 -1.19 -16.61 7.25
C ASP A 50 -1.47 -15.11 7.22
N ARG A 51 -2.21 -14.62 8.22
CA ARG A 51 -2.32 -13.19 8.46
C ARG A 51 -1.04 -12.68 9.08
N ASP A 52 -0.45 -11.70 8.43
CA ASP A 52 0.71 -11.03 8.99
C ASP A 52 0.29 -9.92 9.95
N VAL A 53 0.74 -10.05 11.20
CA VAL A 53 0.70 -8.98 12.20
C VAL A 53 2.12 -8.49 12.40
N TYR A 54 2.34 -7.19 12.24
CA TYR A 54 3.70 -6.64 12.31
C TYR A 54 3.74 -5.26 12.94
N PRO A 55 4.89 -4.89 13.53
CA PRO A 55 5.11 -3.53 14.01
C PRO A 55 5.19 -2.56 12.83
N VAL A 56 4.57 -1.40 12.98
CA VAL A 56 4.56 -0.32 12.00
C VAL A 56 5.32 0.87 12.58
N PRO A 57 6.59 1.10 12.21
CA PRO A 57 7.21 2.39 12.46
C PRO A 57 6.57 3.44 11.55
N VAL A 58 6.21 4.58 12.12
CA VAL A 58 5.66 5.73 11.39
C VAL A 58 6.72 6.80 11.35
N ILE A 59 7.16 7.18 10.15
CA ILE A 59 8.06 8.29 9.93
C ILE A 59 7.51 9.05 8.72
N THR A 60 7.12 10.30 8.92
CA THR A 60 6.69 11.16 7.84
C THR A 60 7.42 12.49 7.89
N TYR A 61 7.69 13.02 6.73
CA TYR A 61 8.24 14.36 6.53
C TYR A 61 7.49 15.05 5.40
N GLU A 62 7.12 16.27 5.62
CA GLU A 62 6.54 17.12 4.59
C GLU A 62 7.34 18.43 4.53
N GLY A 63 7.93 18.70 3.39
CA GLY A 63 8.70 19.93 3.13
C GLY A 63 8.28 20.58 1.82
N ASP A 64 8.90 21.71 1.48
CA ASP A 64 8.57 22.47 0.26
C ASP A 64 8.92 21.70 -1.01
N ASN A 65 10.04 20.98 -0.99
CA ASN A 65 10.59 20.31 -2.18
C ASN A 65 10.47 18.79 -2.11
N VAL A 66 10.49 18.21 -0.91
CA VAL A 66 10.49 16.77 -0.72
C VAL A 66 9.48 16.34 0.32
N TRP A 67 8.97 15.17 0.14
CA TRP A 67 8.14 14.49 1.13
C TRP A 67 8.62 13.06 1.34
N PHE A 68 8.38 12.55 2.52
CA PHE A 68 8.65 11.17 2.88
C PHE A 68 7.50 10.63 3.72
N ARG A 69 6.98 9.45 3.39
CA ARG A 69 5.90 8.79 4.13
C ARG A 69 6.18 7.31 4.13
N GLY A 70 6.48 6.76 5.29
CA GLY A 70 6.79 5.36 5.46
C GLY A 70 7.99 4.91 4.64
N LEU A 71 7.76 4.01 3.69
CA LEU A 71 8.79 3.49 2.79
C LEU A 71 8.70 4.09 1.38
N GLY A 72 8.14 5.28 1.27
CA GLY A 72 8.05 6.02 0.02
C GLY A 72 8.39 7.48 0.19
N GLY A 73 8.80 8.11 -0.88
CA GLY A 73 9.13 9.53 -0.90
C GLY A 73 9.06 10.10 -2.29
N GLY A 74 9.10 11.40 -2.37
CA GLY A 74 9.02 12.10 -3.63
C GLY A 74 9.65 13.50 -3.60
N TYR A 75 9.85 14.03 -4.79
CA TYR A 75 10.29 15.40 -5.02
C TYR A 75 9.19 16.16 -5.77
N TYR A 76 8.77 17.30 -5.20
CA TYR A 76 7.74 18.12 -5.79
C TYR A 76 8.27 18.86 -7.04
N LEU A 77 7.60 18.64 -8.16
CA LEU A 77 7.76 19.42 -9.39
C LEU A 77 6.86 20.65 -9.36
N TRP A 78 5.73 20.53 -8.66
CA TRP A 78 4.78 21.60 -8.40
C TRP A 78 4.19 21.41 -7.00
N ASN A 79 4.17 22.45 -6.19
CA ASN A 79 3.68 22.37 -4.82
C ASN A 79 3.05 23.70 -4.41
N ASP A 80 1.75 23.80 -4.54
CA ASP A 80 0.96 24.90 -4.01
C ASP A 80 -0.25 24.39 -3.21
N THR A 81 -1.12 25.28 -2.79
CA THR A 81 -2.28 24.92 -1.97
C THR A 81 -3.34 24.10 -2.72
N ALA A 82 -3.43 24.27 -4.04
CA ALA A 82 -4.40 23.57 -4.89
C ALA A 82 -3.81 22.28 -5.46
N ASP A 83 -2.55 22.33 -5.92
CA ASP A 83 -1.96 21.28 -6.75
C ASP A 83 -0.59 20.86 -6.22
N LYS A 84 -0.39 19.56 -6.15
CA LYS A 84 0.90 18.96 -5.81
C LYS A 84 1.22 17.87 -6.83
N LEU A 85 2.26 18.09 -7.62
CA LEU A 85 2.80 17.11 -8.56
C LEU A 85 4.19 16.70 -8.13
N SER A 86 4.46 15.42 -8.01
CA SER A 86 5.79 14.92 -7.65
C SER A 86 6.22 13.73 -8.47
N ILE A 87 7.51 13.59 -8.67
CA ILE A 87 8.15 12.30 -8.95
C ILE A 87 8.26 11.56 -7.62
N MET A 88 8.05 10.26 -7.64
CA MET A 88 8.05 9.45 -6.42
C MET A 88 8.64 8.07 -6.63
N ALA A 89 9.06 7.48 -5.52
CA ALA A 89 9.39 6.06 -5.43
C ALA A 89 8.89 5.51 -4.11
N TYR A 90 8.44 4.26 -4.11
CA TYR A 90 7.99 3.58 -2.90
C TYR A 90 8.26 2.09 -2.98
N TYR A 91 8.33 1.46 -1.81
CA TYR A 91 8.40 0.02 -1.70
C TYR A 91 7.00 -0.59 -1.77
N ASP A 92 6.78 -1.45 -2.77
CA ASP A 92 5.56 -2.29 -2.86
C ASP A 92 5.82 -3.61 -2.14
N PRO A 93 5.15 -3.87 -1.02
CA PRO A 93 5.37 -5.07 -0.23
C PRO A 93 4.63 -6.30 -0.74
N THR A 94 3.83 -6.17 -1.79
CA THR A 94 3.14 -7.32 -2.40
C THR A 94 4.13 -8.42 -2.68
N HIS A 95 3.88 -9.59 -2.13
CA HIS A 95 4.75 -10.75 -2.28
C HIS A 95 3.98 -12.04 -2.05
N PHE A 96 4.58 -13.12 -2.48
CA PHE A 96 4.12 -14.47 -2.15
C PHE A 96 5.32 -15.33 -1.76
N LYS A 97 5.20 -15.99 -0.61
CA LYS A 97 6.17 -16.99 -0.15
C LYS A 97 5.47 -18.33 0.00
N PRO A 98 5.91 -19.36 -0.71
CA PRO A 98 5.30 -20.69 -0.62
C PRO A 98 5.21 -21.22 0.81
N GLY A 99 6.21 -20.93 1.64
CA GLY A 99 6.26 -21.40 3.04
C GLY A 99 5.24 -20.77 3.99
N ASP A 100 4.63 -19.64 3.60
CA ASP A 100 3.65 -18.91 4.42
C ASP A 100 2.21 -19.41 4.15
N SER A 101 2.03 -20.40 3.25
CA SER A 101 0.74 -21.04 2.97
C SER A 101 0.69 -22.45 3.54
N ASP A 102 -0.45 -22.84 4.12
CA ASP A 102 -0.74 -24.19 4.54
C ASP A 102 -1.22 -25.10 3.37
N SER A 103 -1.49 -24.50 2.21
CA SER A 103 -1.84 -25.23 1.01
C SER A 103 -0.64 -25.99 0.45
N HIS A 104 -0.71 -27.32 0.39
CA HIS A 104 0.34 -28.15 -0.20
C HIS A 104 0.63 -27.74 -1.66
N ALA A 105 -0.40 -27.39 -2.43
CA ALA A 105 -0.26 -26.97 -3.81
C ALA A 105 0.49 -25.63 -3.93
N LEU A 106 0.15 -24.62 -3.10
CA LEU A 106 0.81 -23.33 -3.12
C LEU A 106 2.27 -23.42 -2.66
N ARG A 107 2.61 -24.36 -1.80
CA ARG A 107 4.01 -24.60 -1.39
C ARG A 107 4.92 -25.06 -2.53
N GLN A 108 4.35 -25.52 -3.63
CA GLN A 108 5.09 -25.95 -4.83
C GLN A 108 5.31 -24.84 -5.85
N LEU A 109 4.77 -23.64 -5.62
CA LEU A 109 4.92 -22.50 -6.50
C LEU A 109 6.23 -21.75 -6.24
N ASP A 110 6.65 -20.96 -7.20
CA ASP A 110 7.80 -20.10 -7.08
C ASP A 110 7.45 -18.86 -6.21
N LYS A 111 8.45 -18.32 -5.53
CA LYS A 111 8.32 -17.11 -4.74
C LYS A 111 8.07 -15.90 -5.63
N ARG A 112 7.17 -15.02 -5.21
CA ARG A 112 6.98 -13.68 -5.81
C ARG A 112 7.62 -12.64 -4.90
N LYS A 113 8.49 -11.83 -5.45
CA LYS A 113 9.26 -10.82 -4.69
C LYS A 113 8.50 -9.51 -4.63
N SER A 114 8.64 -8.81 -3.51
CA SER A 114 8.29 -7.39 -3.41
C SER A 114 9.17 -6.55 -4.33
N SER A 115 8.73 -5.35 -4.67
CA SER A 115 9.48 -4.48 -5.58
C SER A 115 9.59 -3.04 -5.09
N MET A 116 10.44 -2.27 -5.76
CA MET A 116 10.45 -0.81 -5.71
C MET A 116 9.71 -0.28 -6.92
N MET A 117 8.75 0.59 -6.68
CA MET A 117 7.96 1.26 -7.71
C MET A 117 8.39 2.72 -7.83
N ALA A 118 8.42 3.25 -9.02
CA ALA A 118 8.70 4.67 -9.26
C ALA A 118 7.80 5.26 -10.34
N GLY A 119 7.48 6.51 -10.22
CA GLY A 119 6.59 7.20 -11.14
C GLY A 119 6.21 8.60 -10.70
N LEU A 120 4.95 8.96 -10.95
CA LEU A 120 4.39 10.28 -10.70
C LEU A 120 3.22 10.19 -9.74
N SER A 121 3.08 11.18 -8.87
CA SER A 121 1.89 11.37 -8.07
C SER A 121 1.35 12.79 -8.22
N TYR A 122 0.03 12.93 -8.17
CA TYR A 122 -0.65 14.20 -8.27
C TYR A 122 -1.80 14.27 -7.27
N VAL A 123 -1.91 15.41 -6.58
CA VAL A 123 -2.99 15.73 -5.67
C VAL A 123 -3.61 17.06 -6.08
N HIS A 124 -4.92 17.10 -6.22
CA HIS A 124 -5.70 18.31 -6.47
C HIS A 124 -6.68 18.56 -5.33
N ASN A 125 -6.51 19.68 -4.64
CA ASN A 125 -7.34 20.04 -3.49
C ASN A 125 -8.49 20.93 -3.92
N THR A 126 -9.69 20.63 -3.41
CA THR A 126 -10.89 21.45 -3.56
C THR A 126 -11.57 21.66 -2.20
N GLN A 127 -12.54 22.54 -2.13
CA GLN A 127 -13.37 22.71 -0.93
C GLN A 127 -14.26 21.47 -0.60
N TYR A 128 -14.45 20.57 -1.56
CA TYR A 128 -15.31 19.37 -1.42
C TYR A 128 -14.52 18.08 -1.20
N GLY A 129 -13.21 18.19 -1.04
CA GLY A 129 -12.30 17.06 -0.93
C GLY A 129 -11.11 17.19 -1.87
N PHE A 130 -10.36 16.13 -2.01
CA PHE A 130 -9.19 16.13 -2.87
C PHE A 130 -9.09 14.85 -3.71
N LEU A 131 -8.64 15.06 -4.93
CA LEU A 131 -8.26 13.99 -5.83
C LEU A 131 -6.81 13.58 -5.55
N ARG A 132 -6.56 12.30 -5.44
CA ARG A 132 -5.21 11.73 -5.38
C ARG A 132 -5.06 10.73 -6.51
N THR A 133 -4.00 10.84 -7.29
CA THR A 133 -3.67 9.86 -8.32
C THR A 133 -2.17 9.62 -8.37
N ALA A 134 -1.78 8.39 -8.71
CA ALA A 134 -0.39 7.99 -8.81
C ALA A 134 -0.23 6.90 -9.87
N LEU A 135 0.78 7.03 -10.71
CA LEU A 135 1.17 6.03 -11.70
C LEU A 135 2.62 5.64 -11.45
N ALA A 136 2.87 4.38 -11.21
CA ALA A 136 4.20 3.88 -10.91
C ALA A 136 4.46 2.50 -11.54
N GLY A 137 5.68 2.29 -11.99
CA GLY A 137 6.16 1.05 -12.59
C GLY A 137 7.23 0.36 -11.75
N ASP A 138 7.36 -0.93 -11.94
CA ASP A 138 8.39 -1.76 -11.32
C ASP A 138 9.79 -1.35 -11.79
N THR A 139 10.70 -1.13 -10.84
CA THR A 139 12.09 -0.73 -11.13
C THR A 139 13.12 -1.82 -10.87
N LEU A 140 12.71 -2.97 -10.34
CA LEU A 140 13.62 -4.07 -9.97
C LEU A 140 13.50 -5.30 -10.89
N ASP A 141 12.80 -5.16 -12.00
CA ASP A 141 12.63 -6.25 -12.98
C ASP A 141 12.01 -7.52 -12.36
N ASN A 142 11.09 -7.34 -11.43
CA ASN A 142 10.35 -8.44 -10.81
C ASN A 142 9.08 -8.78 -11.61
N SER A 143 8.11 -7.87 -11.63
CA SER A 143 6.88 -8.02 -12.39
C SER A 143 6.94 -7.38 -13.78
N ASN A 144 7.76 -6.35 -13.95
CA ASN A 144 7.75 -5.46 -15.11
C ASN A 144 6.37 -4.82 -15.36
N GLY A 145 5.58 -4.73 -14.30
CA GLY A 145 4.24 -4.18 -14.34
C GLY A 145 4.17 -2.75 -13.84
N PHE A 146 3.00 -2.15 -13.95
CA PHE A 146 2.70 -0.85 -13.39
C PHE A 146 1.34 -0.85 -12.69
N ILE A 147 1.17 0.11 -11.79
CA ILE A 147 -0.04 0.37 -11.03
C ILE A 147 -0.47 1.81 -11.29
N TRP A 148 -1.77 2.02 -11.49
CA TRP A 148 -2.38 3.34 -11.47
C TRP A 148 -3.45 3.41 -10.38
N ASP A 149 -3.25 4.26 -9.40
CA ASP A 149 -4.18 4.51 -8.29
C ASP A 149 -4.92 5.83 -8.53
N LEU A 150 -6.21 5.84 -8.27
CA LEU A 150 -7.06 7.02 -8.37
C LEU A 150 -8.06 7.01 -7.23
N ALA A 151 -8.10 8.07 -6.42
CA ALA A 151 -8.99 8.19 -5.29
C ALA A 151 -9.55 9.59 -5.10
N TRP A 152 -10.76 9.65 -4.58
CA TRP A 152 -11.36 10.86 -4.02
C TRP A 152 -11.45 10.71 -2.50
N LEU A 153 -10.93 11.71 -1.78
CA LEU A 153 -10.89 11.73 -0.32
C LEU A 153 -11.49 13.02 0.22
N TYR A 154 -12.04 12.95 1.42
CA TYR A 154 -12.54 14.11 2.12
C TYR A 154 -11.94 14.17 3.52
N ARG A 155 -11.43 15.33 3.90
CA ARG A 155 -10.92 15.54 5.25
C ARG A 155 -11.96 16.26 6.09
N TYR A 156 -12.42 15.62 7.14
CA TYR A 156 -13.28 16.15 8.15
C TYR A 156 -12.52 16.33 9.45
N THR A 157 -12.48 17.56 9.97
CA THR A 157 -11.85 17.87 11.25
C THR A 157 -12.87 18.50 12.19
N ASN A 158 -12.98 17.96 13.38
CA ASN A 158 -13.81 18.49 14.46
C ASN A 158 -13.04 18.42 15.78
N GLY A 159 -12.55 19.56 16.25
CA GLY A 159 -11.70 19.62 17.43
C GLY A 159 -10.43 18.79 17.25
N ALA A 160 -10.23 17.85 18.15
CA ALA A 160 -9.06 16.95 18.14
C ALA A 160 -9.17 15.78 17.14
N LEU A 161 -10.35 15.53 16.59
CA LEU A 161 -10.62 14.43 15.68
C LEU A 161 -10.47 14.86 14.23
N THR A 162 -9.72 14.09 13.45
CA THR A 162 -9.66 14.19 11.99
C THR A 162 -10.00 12.85 11.38
N LEU A 163 -10.96 12.83 10.46
CA LEU A 163 -11.36 11.67 9.67
C LEU A 163 -11.09 11.96 8.21
N THR A 164 -10.49 11.01 7.50
CA THR A 164 -10.23 11.12 6.06
C THR A 164 -10.74 9.85 5.37
N PRO A 165 -12.05 9.77 5.09
CA PRO A 165 -12.58 8.71 4.25
C PRO A 165 -12.20 8.93 2.79
N GLY A 166 -12.07 7.83 2.05
CA GLY A 166 -11.80 7.84 0.62
C GLY A 166 -12.43 6.67 -0.10
N ILE A 167 -12.73 6.90 -1.36
CA ILE A 167 -13.12 5.89 -2.32
C ILE A 167 -12.17 5.96 -3.50
N GLY A 168 -11.69 4.82 -3.96
CA GLY A 168 -10.75 4.79 -5.04
C GLY A 168 -10.81 3.51 -5.86
N VAL A 169 -9.95 3.48 -6.86
CA VAL A 169 -9.76 2.32 -7.71
C VAL A 169 -8.28 2.20 -8.05
N GLN A 170 -7.76 0.98 -8.04
CA GLN A 170 -6.43 0.66 -8.46
C GLN A 170 -6.47 -0.16 -9.73
N TYR A 171 -5.79 0.29 -10.77
CA TYR A 171 -5.53 -0.48 -11.97
C TYR A 171 -4.19 -1.18 -11.83
N ASN A 172 -4.18 -2.48 -12.06
CA ASN A 172 -2.98 -3.31 -12.11
C ASN A 172 -2.79 -3.81 -13.54
N SER A 173 -1.62 -3.59 -14.13
CA SER A 173 -1.32 -4.09 -15.46
C SER A 173 -1.27 -5.61 -15.50
N GLU A 174 -1.43 -6.19 -16.70
CA GLU A 174 -1.30 -7.64 -16.95
C GLU A 174 0.00 -8.20 -16.35
N ASN A 175 1.14 -7.58 -16.63
CA ASN A 175 2.43 -8.04 -16.10
C ASN A 175 2.45 -8.09 -14.56
N TYR A 176 1.85 -7.10 -13.90
CA TYR A 176 1.76 -7.07 -12.45
C TYR A 176 0.89 -8.22 -11.92
N ASN A 177 -0.32 -8.36 -12.44
CA ASN A 177 -1.25 -9.41 -12.03
C ASN A 177 -0.73 -10.81 -12.34
N ASP A 178 -0.16 -11.03 -13.52
CA ASP A 178 0.36 -12.34 -13.91
C ASP A 178 1.57 -12.74 -13.06
N TYR A 179 2.42 -11.79 -12.67
CA TYR A 179 3.53 -12.07 -11.78
C TYR A 179 3.07 -12.54 -10.39
N TYR A 180 2.08 -11.87 -9.79
CA TYR A 180 1.65 -12.19 -8.42
C TYR A 180 0.59 -13.29 -8.36
N TYR A 181 -0.22 -13.47 -9.38
CA TYR A 181 -1.38 -14.36 -9.38
C TYR A 181 -1.39 -15.40 -10.51
N GLY A 182 -0.42 -15.36 -11.40
CA GLY A 182 -0.27 -16.33 -12.46
C GLY A 182 0.29 -17.66 -11.96
N VAL A 183 -0.02 -18.75 -12.67
CA VAL A 183 0.54 -20.08 -12.47
C VAL A 183 1.10 -20.58 -13.79
N SER A 184 2.41 -20.66 -13.90
CA SER A 184 3.09 -21.14 -15.10
C SER A 184 2.82 -22.63 -15.37
N LYS A 185 3.09 -23.08 -16.59
CA LYS A 185 2.96 -24.50 -16.94
C LYS A 185 3.87 -25.40 -16.08
N ASN A 186 5.04 -24.91 -15.69
CA ASN A 186 5.96 -25.65 -14.83
C ASN A 186 5.43 -25.74 -13.40
N GLU A 187 4.92 -24.63 -12.86
CA GLU A 187 4.28 -24.61 -11.56
C GLU A 187 3.02 -25.47 -11.52
N SER A 188 2.22 -25.43 -12.59
CA SER A 188 1.02 -26.29 -12.74
C SER A 188 1.38 -27.76 -12.65
N ARG A 189 2.43 -28.20 -13.31
CA ARG A 189 2.90 -29.61 -13.28
C ARG A 189 3.37 -30.03 -11.89
N ARG A 190 4.06 -29.14 -11.16
CA ARG A 190 4.56 -29.45 -9.81
C ARG A 190 3.46 -29.46 -8.76
N SER A 191 2.54 -28.49 -8.86
CA SER A 191 1.54 -28.21 -7.82
C SER A 191 0.23 -28.97 -8.02
N GLY A 192 -0.08 -29.36 -9.25
CA GLY A 192 -1.39 -29.87 -9.64
C GLY A 192 -2.46 -28.78 -9.81
N LEU A 193 -2.10 -27.51 -9.64
CA LEU A 193 -2.99 -26.37 -9.94
C LEU A 193 -3.11 -26.19 -11.45
N LYS A 194 -4.27 -25.68 -11.89
CA LYS A 194 -4.44 -25.29 -13.30
C LYS A 194 -3.47 -24.15 -13.64
N SER A 195 -2.84 -24.22 -14.82
CA SER A 195 -2.07 -23.07 -15.31
C SER A 195 -3.01 -21.88 -15.50
N TYR A 196 -2.52 -20.69 -15.18
CA TYR A 196 -3.31 -19.48 -15.20
C TYR A 196 -2.44 -18.29 -15.58
N SER A 197 -2.92 -17.48 -16.51
CA SER A 197 -2.34 -16.19 -16.86
C SER A 197 -3.37 -15.13 -16.50
N ALA A 198 -3.00 -14.22 -15.62
CA ALA A 198 -3.87 -13.13 -15.20
C ALA A 198 -3.70 -11.96 -16.17
N ASP A 199 -4.81 -11.34 -16.53
CA ASP A 199 -4.85 -10.14 -17.35
C ASP A 199 -4.86 -8.88 -16.46
N ASP A 200 -4.91 -7.71 -17.04
CA ASP A 200 -5.05 -6.46 -16.30
C ASP A 200 -6.40 -6.39 -15.57
N GLY A 201 -6.47 -5.58 -14.55
CA GLY A 201 -7.70 -5.47 -13.77
C GLY A 201 -7.82 -4.19 -12.96
N TRP A 202 -9.04 -3.92 -12.54
CA TRP A 202 -9.41 -2.79 -11.71
C TRP A 202 -9.92 -3.28 -10.35
N ASP A 203 -9.29 -2.81 -9.28
CA ASP A 203 -9.60 -3.17 -7.91
C ASP A 203 -10.17 -1.93 -7.20
N PRO A 204 -11.51 -1.79 -7.07
CA PRO A 204 -12.11 -0.70 -6.30
C PRO A 204 -11.87 -0.88 -4.82
N TYR A 205 -11.71 0.22 -4.10
CA TYR A 205 -11.45 0.20 -2.67
C TYR A 205 -12.11 1.34 -1.89
N LEU A 206 -12.26 1.10 -0.62
CA LEU A 206 -12.58 2.09 0.39
C LEU A 206 -11.39 2.24 1.33
N GLU A 207 -11.10 3.46 1.76
CA GLU A 207 -10.10 3.72 2.76
C GLU A 207 -10.61 4.71 3.81
N LEU A 208 -10.09 4.60 5.02
CA LEU A 208 -10.34 5.53 6.10
C LEU A 208 -9.08 5.71 6.93
N THR A 209 -8.73 6.95 7.18
CA THR A 209 -7.77 7.32 8.21
C THR A 209 -8.51 8.14 9.28
N ALA A 210 -8.33 7.76 10.53
CA ALA A 210 -8.82 8.49 11.69
C ALA A 210 -7.63 8.85 12.57
N SER A 211 -7.59 10.10 13.03
CA SER A 211 -6.55 10.59 13.94
C SER A 211 -7.21 11.41 15.06
N TYR A 212 -6.77 11.20 16.28
CA TYR A 212 -7.22 11.93 17.43
C TYR A 212 -6.03 12.48 18.22
N ASN A 213 -5.94 13.79 18.31
CA ASN A 213 -4.94 14.46 19.13
C ASN A 213 -5.40 14.45 20.58
N PHE A 214 -4.68 13.75 21.45
CA PHE A 214 -5.08 13.57 22.83
C PHE A 214 -4.26 14.42 23.82
N LEU A 215 -3.04 14.83 23.45
CA LEU A 215 -2.18 15.64 24.31
C LEU A 215 -1.09 16.35 23.49
N GLY A 216 -1.14 17.68 23.41
CA GLY A 216 -0.13 18.46 22.71
C GLY A 216 0.06 17.98 21.27
N ASP A 217 1.27 17.51 20.95
CA ASP A 217 1.63 16.99 19.62
C ASP A 217 1.46 15.46 19.49
N TRP A 218 0.89 14.82 20.50
CA TRP A 218 0.60 13.38 20.51
C TRP A 218 -0.76 13.06 19.92
N SER A 219 -0.80 12.10 19.04
CA SER A 219 -2.03 11.58 18.42
C SER A 219 -2.06 10.07 18.43
N VAL A 220 -3.27 9.51 18.54
CA VAL A 220 -3.54 8.12 18.13
C VAL A 220 -4.11 8.14 16.72
N TYR A 221 -3.80 7.11 15.93
CA TYR A 221 -4.35 6.96 14.61
C TYR A 221 -4.85 5.54 14.35
N GLY A 222 -5.78 5.43 13.44
CA GLY A 222 -6.20 4.20 12.81
C GLY A 222 -6.35 4.43 11.32
N THR A 223 -5.85 3.50 10.52
CA THR A 223 -6.00 3.54 9.06
C THR A 223 -6.39 2.17 8.54
N GLY A 224 -7.20 2.15 7.52
CA GLY A 224 -7.62 0.92 6.87
C GLY A 224 -7.94 1.14 5.40
N ARG A 225 -7.62 0.13 4.59
CA ARG A 225 -8.01 0.03 3.19
C ARG A 225 -8.60 -1.35 2.97
N TYR A 226 -9.79 -1.38 2.43
CA TYR A 226 -10.50 -2.58 2.00
C TYR A 226 -10.63 -2.53 0.48
N GLU A 227 -10.07 -3.50 -0.20
CA GLU A 227 -9.98 -3.57 -1.64
C GLU A 227 -10.74 -4.81 -2.15
N ARG A 228 -11.63 -4.60 -3.09
CA ARG A 228 -12.32 -5.68 -3.79
C ARG A 228 -11.51 -6.06 -5.02
N LEU A 229 -11.13 -7.31 -5.08
CA LEU A 229 -10.29 -7.83 -6.15
C LEU A 229 -11.07 -8.00 -7.46
N SER A 230 -10.40 -7.70 -8.57
CA SER A 230 -10.89 -7.98 -9.91
C SER A 230 -11.13 -9.47 -10.14
N ASP A 231 -11.91 -9.80 -11.14
CA ASP A 231 -12.15 -11.20 -11.51
C ASP A 231 -10.82 -11.88 -11.91
N GLU A 232 -9.92 -11.17 -12.56
CA GLU A 232 -8.60 -11.66 -12.95
C GLU A 232 -7.77 -12.18 -11.76
N VAL A 233 -7.84 -11.49 -10.62
CA VAL A 233 -7.18 -11.94 -9.40
C VAL A 233 -7.98 -13.04 -8.71
N LYS A 234 -9.30 -12.90 -8.61
CA LYS A 234 -10.17 -13.89 -7.93
C LYS A 234 -10.17 -15.25 -8.60
N ASP A 235 -10.08 -15.30 -9.93
CA ASP A 235 -10.13 -16.53 -10.71
C ASP A 235 -8.79 -17.27 -10.72
N SER A 236 -7.74 -16.67 -10.18
CA SER A 236 -6.46 -17.34 -9.99
C SER A 236 -6.60 -18.56 -9.07
N PRO A 237 -6.03 -19.71 -9.44
CA PRO A 237 -6.02 -20.89 -8.57
C PRO A 237 -5.20 -20.69 -7.28
N MET A 238 -4.45 -19.60 -7.15
CA MET A 238 -3.72 -19.22 -5.94
C MET A 238 -4.61 -18.50 -4.90
N VAL A 239 -5.79 -18.02 -5.28
CA VAL A 239 -6.63 -17.11 -4.52
C VAL A 239 -7.93 -17.79 -4.08
N ASP A 240 -8.37 -17.54 -2.86
CA ASP A 240 -9.66 -18.00 -2.34
C ASP A 240 -10.52 -16.90 -1.71
N LYS A 241 -10.04 -15.65 -1.75
CA LYS A 241 -10.75 -14.49 -1.20
C LYS A 241 -11.09 -13.52 -2.31
N SER A 242 -12.21 -12.82 -2.16
CA SER A 242 -12.65 -11.78 -3.09
C SER A 242 -12.16 -10.39 -2.73
N TRP A 243 -11.40 -10.27 -1.64
CA TRP A 243 -10.91 -9.01 -1.12
C TRP A 243 -9.52 -9.15 -0.49
N ALA A 244 -8.82 -8.04 -0.46
CA ALA A 244 -7.60 -7.85 0.30
C ALA A 244 -7.74 -6.62 1.18
N GLY A 245 -6.94 -6.50 2.22
CA GLY A 245 -7.01 -5.35 3.10
C GLY A 245 -5.80 -5.19 3.96
N ILE A 246 -5.61 -3.93 4.40
CA ILE A 246 -4.55 -3.54 5.31
C ILE A 246 -5.13 -2.61 6.36
N PHE A 247 -4.77 -2.85 7.61
CA PHE A 247 -5.26 -2.10 8.75
C PHE A 247 -4.12 -1.84 9.71
N SER A 248 -4.05 -0.64 10.25
CA SER A 248 -3.02 -0.25 11.20
C SER A 248 -3.57 0.69 12.25
N VAL A 249 -3.07 0.57 13.47
CA VAL A 249 -3.34 1.49 14.57
C VAL A 249 -2.04 1.83 15.28
N GLY A 250 -1.93 3.03 15.83
CA GLY A 250 -0.72 3.42 16.53
C GLY A 250 -0.79 4.80 17.15
N VAL A 251 0.38 5.25 17.59
CA VAL A 251 0.59 6.54 18.24
C VAL A 251 1.68 7.30 17.49
N THR A 252 1.48 8.58 17.31
CA THR A 252 2.41 9.48 16.62
C THR A 252 2.68 10.74 17.44
N TYR A 253 3.85 11.30 17.22
CA TYR A 253 4.28 12.60 17.74
C TYR A 253 4.70 13.50 16.57
N LYS A 254 4.19 14.72 16.55
CA LYS A 254 4.50 15.73 15.54
C LYS A 254 5.48 16.74 16.12
N PHE A 255 6.57 17.02 15.38
CA PHE A 255 7.56 18.02 15.75
C PHE A 255 7.26 19.37 15.11
#